data_34fec427f7fd915c731b98526fbe7ab8
#
_entry.id   34fec427f7fd915c731b98526fbe7ab8
#
_cell.length_a   1.000
_cell.length_b   1.000
_cell.length_c   1.000
_cell.angle_alpha   90.00
_cell.angle_beta   90.00
_cell.angle_gamma   90.00
#
_symmetry.space_group_name_H-M   'P 1'
#
loop_
_entity.id
_entity.type
_entity.pdbx_description
1 polymer ?
#
loop_
_entity_poly.entity_id
_entity_poly.type
_entity_poly.pdbx_seq_one_letter_code
_entity_poly.pdbx_strand_id
1 'polypeptide(L)'
;MEKVFPGDVDQSSTQLQLPFGRMKGKRPQGLSGTRILSRYIAREFLKLLLLWTASFFMIYFVVELFERINEIIVHHAPLYFILEYFLYTIPPFLSMTLPFATLLAALITLGVLARNNEVVAMKAHGISTYRIMVPLFVLAALVTAFIFLSNETVVPYSARKANYIWSVKIKQEEERAFFKLNKIWYRGEGIIYNIRLLEPKTDTLRGVTIYRFDEAFNLRERIDARRAQWNGIGWTFYDLAIRDFPPAGGVVTEMYDERDIPLREKPDDFKKGMKDPNEMTYRELKAYVEELRAEGYDPTRYVVDLHQKVSFPFLTLIMVLMGSPLALAASHGRGGGIAQGVGLSIVIGFIYWVAFAISVAMGHGGTFPPFIAAWAPNIFFGLTGGFILESIHQ
;
A
#
# COMPACT_ATOMS: atom_id res chain seq x y z
N MET A 1 92.96 -43.12 7.32
CA MET A 1 93.30 -43.70 8.64
C MET A 1 92.17 -43.24 9.57
N GLU A 2 91.23 -44.10 9.78
CA GLU A 2 91.07 -45.05 10.88
C GLU A 2 90.37 -44.44 12.05
N LYS A 3 89.14 -44.85 12.18
CA LYS A 3 88.52 -45.54 13.38
C LYS A 3 88.40 -44.63 14.61
N VAL A 4 87.27 -44.60 15.33
CA VAL A 4 86.60 -45.67 16.09
C VAL A 4 85.26 -45.19 16.65
N PHE A 5 84.13 -45.92 16.49
CA PHE A 5 82.97 -45.96 17.41
C PHE A 5 83.36 -46.68 18.73
N PRO A 6 82.75 -46.50 19.86
CA PRO A 6 81.31 -46.80 20.11
C PRO A 6 80.67 -45.99 21.25
N GLY A 7 79.39 -46.18 21.45
CA GLY A 7 78.74 -45.91 22.74
C GLY A 7 77.22 -45.88 22.65
N ASP A 8 76.59 -47.00 22.92
CA ASP A 8 75.20 -47.20 23.24
C ASP A 8 74.72 -46.17 24.27
N VAL A 9 73.58 -45.50 24.01
CA VAL A 9 72.80 -44.80 25.01
C VAL A 9 71.32 -45.22 24.89
N ASP A 10 70.99 -45.90 25.94
CA ASP A 10 69.73 -46.41 26.44
C ASP A 10 68.47 -45.60 26.03
N GLN A 11 67.56 -46.32 25.40
CA GLN A 11 66.18 -45.85 25.14
C GLN A 11 65.32 -46.13 26.38
N SER A 12 65.28 -45.18 27.32
CA SER A 12 64.22 -45.17 28.33
C SER A 12 63.16 -44.11 27.89
N SER A 13 62.18 -44.59 27.18
CA SER A 13 60.97 -43.79 26.80
C SER A 13 60.18 -43.46 28.06
N THR A 14 60.42 -42.30 28.62
CA THR A 14 59.50 -41.65 29.59
C THR A 14 58.29 -41.04 28.83
N GLN A 15 57.24 -41.83 28.76
CA GLN A 15 55.95 -41.32 28.33
C GLN A 15 55.44 -40.30 29.36
N LEU A 16 55.55 -38.98 29.04
CA LEU A 16 54.83 -37.92 29.72
C LEU A 16 53.35 -38.05 29.39
N GLN A 17 52.61 -38.74 30.22
CA GLN A 17 51.13 -38.71 30.20
C GLN A 17 50.70 -37.37 30.72
N LEU A 18 50.43 -36.44 29.78
CA LEU A 18 49.65 -35.20 30.04
C LEU A 18 48.21 -35.61 30.37
N PRO A 19 47.66 -35.18 31.51
CA PRO A 19 46.29 -35.47 31.84
C PRO A 19 45.38 -34.55 30.93
N PHE A 20 44.95 -35.10 29.80
CA PHE A 20 43.80 -34.53 29.11
C PHE A 20 42.57 -34.69 29.99
N GLY A 21 42.43 -33.80 30.96
CA GLY A 21 41.17 -33.58 31.64
C GLY A 21 40.10 -33.27 30.59
N ARG A 22 39.11 -34.17 30.44
CA ARG A 22 37.87 -33.90 29.68
C ARG A 22 37.32 -32.57 30.19
N MET A 23 37.63 -31.48 29.49
CA MET A 23 36.88 -30.25 29.63
C MET A 23 35.42 -30.58 29.23
N LYS A 24 34.60 -30.82 30.27
CA LYS A 24 33.13 -30.75 30.10
C LYS A 24 32.83 -29.41 29.51
N GLY A 25 32.60 -29.37 28.20
CA GLY A 25 32.17 -28.17 27.49
C GLY A 25 30.93 -27.65 28.19
N LYS A 26 31.10 -26.57 28.94
CA LYS A 26 29.96 -25.74 29.35
C LYS A 26 29.27 -25.37 28.06
N ARG A 27 28.04 -25.88 27.86
CA ARG A 27 27.15 -25.39 26.78
C ARG A 27 27.20 -23.89 26.84
N PRO A 28 27.43 -23.21 25.72
CA PRO A 28 27.52 -21.75 25.72
C PRO A 28 26.23 -21.18 26.29
N GLN A 29 26.36 -20.32 27.30
CA GLN A 29 25.27 -19.48 27.84
C GLN A 29 24.85 -18.45 26.77
N GLY A 30 24.39 -18.95 25.60
CA GLY A 30 24.18 -18.14 24.38
C GLY A 30 22.86 -17.38 24.32
N LEU A 31 21.99 -17.53 25.32
CA LEU A 31 20.63 -16.93 25.20
C LEU A 31 20.54 -15.51 25.78
N SER A 32 21.40 -15.08 26.68
CA SER A 32 21.37 -13.75 27.27
C SER A 32 22.02 -12.68 26.34
N GLY A 33 23.18 -13.02 25.78
CA GLY A 33 23.91 -12.11 24.88
C GLY A 33 23.16 -11.80 23.57
N THR A 34 22.49 -12.80 23.00
CA THR A 34 21.70 -12.62 21.78
C THR A 34 20.48 -11.73 21.98
N ARG A 35 19.86 -11.74 23.16
CA ARG A 35 18.73 -10.85 23.49
C ARG A 35 19.14 -9.39 23.60
N ILE A 36 20.31 -9.12 24.17
CA ILE A 36 20.85 -7.75 24.29
C ILE A 36 21.13 -7.20 22.88
N LEU A 37 21.78 -7.99 22.03
CA LEU A 37 22.08 -7.61 20.66
C LEU A 37 20.82 -7.35 19.83
N SER A 38 19.85 -8.27 19.90
CA SER A 38 18.58 -8.10 19.17
C SER A 38 17.84 -6.84 19.63
N ARG A 39 17.85 -6.53 20.92
CA ARG A 39 17.26 -5.30 21.47
C ARG A 39 17.99 -4.03 21.00
N TYR A 40 19.31 -4.10 20.91
CA TYR A 40 20.13 -3.01 20.40
C TYR A 40 19.79 -2.70 18.93
N ILE A 41 19.84 -3.71 18.07
CA ILE A 41 19.52 -3.56 16.64
C ILE A 41 18.07 -3.10 16.45
N ALA A 42 17.13 -3.69 17.19
CA ALA A 42 15.72 -3.29 17.13
C ALA A 42 15.50 -1.83 17.55
N ARG A 43 16.22 -1.36 18.57
CA ARG A 43 16.12 0.04 19.03
C ARG A 43 16.67 1.01 18.00
N GLU A 44 17.82 0.71 17.38
CA GLU A 44 18.39 1.56 16.33
C GLU A 44 17.48 1.58 15.10
N PHE A 45 16.98 0.44 14.67
CA PHE A 45 16.01 0.37 13.57
C PHE A 45 14.74 1.18 13.87
N LEU A 46 14.17 1.05 15.07
CA LEU A 46 12.94 1.76 15.43
C LEU A 46 13.15 3.28 15.48
N LYS A 47 14.30 3.75 15.99
CA LYS A 47 14.64 5.18 15.96
C LYS A 47 14.70 5.73 14.53
N LEU A 48 15.36 4.99 13.64
CA LEU A 48 15.47 5.38 12.23
C LEU A 48 14.13 5.27 11.51
N LEU A 49 13.32 4.24 11.79
CA LEU A 49 11.97 4.10 11.25
C LEU A 49 11.10 5.31 11.63
N LEU A 50 11.10 5.70 12.91
CA LEU A 50 10.36 6.87 13.37
C LEU A 50 10.88 8.18 12.74
N LEU A 51 12.20 8.33 12.66
CA LEU A 51 12.83 9.48 12.03
C LEU A 51 12.41 9.63 10.56
N TRP A 52 12.53 8.55 9.78
CA TRP A 52 12.19 8.59 8.35
C TRP A 52 10.69 8.70 8.10
N THR A 53 9.87 8.08 8.94
CA THR A 53 8.41 8.26 8.88
C THR A 53 8.03 9.73 9.12
N ALA A 54 8.63 10.37 10.14
CA ALA A 54 8.42 11.79 10.40
C ALA A 54 8.93 12.68 9.27
N SER A 55 10.10 12.34 8.68
CA SER A 55 10.67 13.09 7.54
C SER A 55 9.75 12.99 6.31
N PHE A 56 9.26 11.81 5.97
CA PHE A 56 8.30 11.65 4.87
C PHE A 56 7.00 12.38 5.13
N PHE A 57 6.52 12.37 6.38
CA PHE A 57 5.32 13.11 6.73
C PHE A 57 5.51 14.62 6.56
N MET A 58 6.65 15.17 6.96
CA MET A 58 6.93 16.59 6.77
C MET A 58 7.01 16.99 5.31
N ILE A 59 7.66 16.17 4.48
CA ILE A 59 7.73 16.40 3.03
C ILE A 59 6.31 16.35 2.42
N TYR A 60 5.54 15.31 2.75
CA TYR A 60 4.16 15.18 2.28
C TYR A 60 3.30 16.37 2.70
N PHE A 61 3.39 16.76 3.98
CA PHE A 61 2.62 17.90 4.51
C PHE A 61 2.89 19.18 3.72
N VAL A 62 4.17 19.46 3.43
CA VAL A 62 4.55 20.63 2.64
C VAL A 62 4.00 20.54 1.21
N VAL A 63 4.20 19.41 0.53
CA VAL A 63 3.72 19.21 -0.85
C VAL A 63 2.19 19.36 -0.91
N GLU A 64 1.46 18.63 -0.05
CA GLU A 64 0.00 18.66 0.00
C GLU A 64 -0.54 20.06 0.30
N LEU A 65 0.13 20.80 1.20
CA LEU A 65 -0.24 22.18 1.50
C LEU A 65 -0.10 23.08 0.26
N PHE A 66 1.02 22.96 -0.47
CA PHE A 66 1.24 23.76 -1.68
C PHE A 66 0.29 23.39 -2.80
N GLU A 67 -0.03 22.12 -2.99
CA GLU A 67 -1.00 21.68 -4.00
C GLU A 67 -2.41 22.22 -3.73
N ARG A 68 -2.77 22.38 -2.44
CA ARG A 68 -4.12 22.77 -2.02
C ARG A 68 -4.26 24.25 -1.65
N ILE A 69 -3.17 25.01 -1.62
CA ILE A 69 -3.18 26.39 -1.13
C ILE A 69 -4.12 27.29 -1.91
N ASN A 70 -4.22 27.12 -3.22
CA ASN A 70 -5.12 27.89 -4.06
C ASN A 70 -6.58 27.70 -3.66
N GLU A 71 -7.00 26.45 -3.46
CA GLU A 71 -8.37 26.13 -3.05
C GLU A 71 -8.69 26.68 -1.65
N ILE A 72 -7.72 26.58 -0.74
CA ILE A 72 -7.83 27.11 0.64
C ILE A 72 -8.05 28.62 0.62
N ILE A 73 -7.30 29.35 -0.22
CA ILE A 73 -7.38 30.81 -0.33
C ILE A 73 -8.69 31.23 -1.02
N VAL A 74 -9.03 30.58 -2.14
CA VAL A 74 -10.25 30.92 -2.94
C VAL A 74 -11.52 30.75 -2.09
N HIS A 75 -11.59 29.68 -1.31
CA HIS A 75 -12.77 29.36 -0.50
C HIS A 75 -12.73 29.97 0.92
N HIS A 76 -11.70 30.78 1.25
CA HIS A 76 -11.51 31.38 2.58
C HIS A 76 -11.65 30.37 3.72
N ALA A 77 -11.07 29.17 3.54
CA ALA A 77 -11.25 28.05 4.46
C ALA A 77 -10.75 28.39 5.88
N PRO A 78 -11.56 28.17 6.93
CA PRO A 78 -11.12 28.36 8.31
C PRO A 78 -9.95 27.42 8.67
N LEU A 79 -8.96 27.92 9.40
CA LEU A 79 -7.77 27.15 9.81
C LEU A 79 -8.11 25.84 10.52
N TYR A 80 -9.19 25.81 11.28
CA TYR A 80 -9.67 24.60 11.96
C TYR A 80 -9.93 23.44 10.98
N PHE A 81 -10.64 23.70 9.86
CA PHE A 81 -10.91 22.66 8.85
C PHE A 81 -9.66 22.19 8.14
N ILE A 82 -8.67 23.09 7.94
CA ILE A 82 -7.38 22.73 7.35
C ILE A 82 -6.62 21.78 8.28
N LEU A 83 -6.54 22.10 9.57
CA LEU A 83 -5.89 21.24 10.57
C LEU A 83 -6.61 19.89 10.70
N GLU A 84 -7.95 19.90 10.72
CA GLU A 84 -8.77 18.70 10.77
C GLU A 84 -8.54 17.82 9.54
N TYR A 85 -8.49 18.40 8.34
CA TYR A 85 -8.15 17.71 7.10
C TYR A 85 -6.80 16.99 7.20
N PHE A 86 -5.75 17.71 7.57
CA PHE A 86 -4.42 17.12 7.70
C PHE A 86 -4.37 16.01 8.76
N LEU A 87 -5.08 16.16 9.87
CA LEU A 87 -5.14 15.12 10.89
C LEU A 87 -5.73 13.81 10.34
N TYR A 88 -6.83 13.88 9.57
CA TYR A 88 -7.43 12.71 8.95
C TYR A 88 -6.65 12.16 7.75
N THR A 89 -5.73 12.92 7.18
CA THR A 89 -4.86 12.45 6.10
C THR A 89 -3.66 11.63 6.63
N ILE A 90 -3.32 11.75 7.93
CA ILE A 90 -2.19 11.03 8.53
C ILE A 90 -2.30 9.49 8.36
N PRO A 91 -3.41 8.80 8.72
CA PRO A 91 -3.45 7.34 8.66
C PRO A 91 -3.30 6.76 7.24
N PRO A 92 -3.99 7.26 6.20
CA PRO A 92 -3.76 6.82 4.83
C PRO A 92 -2.31 7.02 4.38
N PHE A 93 -1.74 8.18 4.69
CA PHE A 93 -0.37 8.51 4.35
C PHE A 93 0.63 7.55 5.02
N LEU A 94 0.47 7.29 6.32
CA LEU A 94 1.33 6.35 7.05
C LEU A 94 1.27 4.96 6.45
N SER A 95 0.09 4.45 6.13
CA SER A 95 -0.06 3.13 5.49
C SER A 95 0.71 3.03 4.18
N MET A 96 0.75 4.11 3.40
CA MET A 96 1.43 4.15 2.11
C MET A 96 2.95 4.29 2.24
N THR A 97 3.45 5.03 3.24
CA THR A 97 4.87 5.40 3.33
C THR A 97 5.70 4.51 4.26
N LEU A 98 5.07 3.83 5.23
CA LEU A 98 5.75 2.94 6.17
C LEU A 98 6.63 1.87 5.51
N PRO A 99 6.25 1.21 4.40
CA PRO A 99 7.13 0.27 3.71
C PRO A 99 8.45 0.89 3.25
N PHE A 100 8.40 2.10 2.71
CA PHE A 100 9.59 2.83 2.22
C PHE A 100 10.44 3.37 3.39
N ALA A 101 9.82 3.84 4.45
CA ALA A 101 10.51 4.22 5.68
C ALA A 101 11.22 3.01 6.31
N THR A 102 10.60 1.82 6.23
CA THR A 102 11.17 0.56 6.71
C THR A 102 12.40 0.14 5.89
N LEU A 103 12.38 0.32 4.56
CA LEU A 103 13.53 0.09 3.69
C LEU A 103 14.72 0.98 4.09
N LEU A 104 14.47 2.28 4.22
CA LEU A 104 15.48 3.25 4.66
C LEU A 104 16.05 2.91 6.03
N ALA A 105 15.17 2.62 6.99
CA ALA A 105 15.58 2.23 8.33
C ALA A 105 16.44 0.97 8.32
N ALA A 106 16.10 -0.05 7.53
CA ALA A 106 16.86 -1.29 7.42
C ALA A 106 18.25 -1.06 6.81
N LEU A 107 18.30 -0.36 5.66
CA LEU A 107 19.54 -0.05 4.96
C LEU A 107 20.50 0.77 5.84
N ILE A 108 19.99 1.80 6.49
CA ILE A 108 20.84 2.68 7.30
C ILE A 108 21.24 1.98 8.60
N THR A 109 20.35 1.26 9.29
CA THR A 109 20.70 0.52 10.51
C THR A 109 21.85 -0.43 10.24
N LEU A 110 21.69 -1.32 9.26
CA LEU A 110 22.73 -2.30 8.94
C LEU A 110 23.98 -1.66 8.32
N GLY A 111 23.82 -0.61 7.53
CA GLY A 111 24.92 0.15 6.96
C GLY A 111 25.78 0.83 8.02
N VAL A 112 25.19 1.41 9.07
CA VAL A 112 25.92 2.01 10.20
C VAL A 112 26.63 0.95 11.02
N LEU A 113 25.95 -0.14 11.36
CA LEU A 113 26.55 -1.26 12.08
C LEU A 113 27.74 -1.87 11.32
N ALA A 114 27.60 -1.99 10.00
CA ALA A 114 28.66 -2.50 9.15
C ALA A 114 29.85 -1.53 9.03
N ARG A 115 29.59 -0.24 8.88
CA ARG A 115 30.62 0.82 8.85
C ARG A 115 31.41 0.89 10.14
N ASN A 116 30.77 0.67 11.28
CA ASN A 116 31.41 0.66 12.59
C ASN A 116 32.14 -0.66 12.89
N ASN A 117 32.22 -1.58 11.91
CA ASN A 117 32.77 -2.94 12.06
C ASN A 117 32.01 -3.81 13.09
N GLU A 118 30.84 -3.38 13.55
CA GLU A 118 30.04 -4.15 14.52
C GLU A 118 29.55 -5.48 13.91
N VAL A 119 29.15 -5.46 12.63
CA VAL A 119 28.76 -6.68 11.90
C VAL A 119 29.93 -7.68 11.81
N VAL A 120 31.15 -7.19 11.54
CA VAL A 120 32.36 -8.01 11.48
C VAL A 120 32.67 -8.59 12.86
N ALA A 121 32.60 -7.79 13.92
CA ALA A 121 32.80 -8.26 15.29
C ALA A 121 31.75 -9.32 15.67
N MET A 122 30.48 -9.14 15.32
CA MET A 122 29.44 -10.12 15.55
C MET A 122 29.70 -11.45 14.83
N LYS A 123 30.10 -11.40 13.55
CA LYS A 123 30.46 -12.57 12.75
C LYS A 123 31.69 -13.29 13.35
N ALA A 124 32.71 -12.56 13.81
CA ALA A 124 33.89 -13.12 14.46
C ALA A 124 33.56 -13.88 15.76
N HIS A 125 32.48 -13.48 16.44
CA HIS A 125 31.95 -14.22 17.61
C HIS A 125 30.95 -15.33 17.24
N GLY A 126 30.85 -15.72 15.96
CA GLY A 126 30.00 -16.82 15.49
C GLY A 126 28.52 -16.49 15.35
N ILE A 127 28.14 -15.19 15.32
CA ILE A 127 26.76 -14.78 15.09
C ILE A 127 26.51 -14.77 13.59
N SER A 128 25.54 -15.57 13.13
CA SER A 128 25.18 -15.64 11.72
C SER A 128 24.52 -14.36 11.23
N THR A 129 24.69 -14.04 9.95
CA THR A 129 24.05 -12.90 9.29
C THR A 129 22.52 -12.91 9.45
N TYR A 130 21.90 -14.08 9.34
CA TYR A 130 20.45 -14.24 9.56
C TYR A 130 20.02 -13.81 10.96
N ARG A 131 20.79 -14.13 11.99
CA ARG A 131 20.49 -13.76 13.36
C ARG A 131 20.57 -12.25 13.60
N ILE A 132 21.43 -11.54 12.86
CA ILE A 132 21.51 -10.07 12.87
C ILE A 132 20.25 -9.46 12.24
N MET A 133 19.70 -10.11 11.21
CA MET A 133 18.53 -9.60 10.48
C MET A 133 17.17 -9.92 11.16
N VAL A 134 17.11 -10.99 11.98
CA VAL A 134 15.85 -11.40 12.65
C VAL A 134 15.09 -10.25 13.33
N PRO A 135 15.73 -9.37 14.16
CA PRO A 135 14.99 -8.29 14.80
C PRO A 135 14.35 -7.31 13.82
N LEU A 136 14.96 -7.08 12.64
CA LEU A 136 14.39 -6.23 11.60
C LEU A 136 13.15 -6.89 10.98
N PHE A 137 13.23 -8.20 10.67
CA PHE A 137 12.08 -8.94 10.13
C PHE A 137 10.92 -9.02 11.11
N VAL A 138 11.20 -9.20 12.40
CA VAL A 138 10.15 -9.20 13.45
C VAL A 138 9.46 -7.84 13.50
N LEU A 139 10.22 -6.74 13.49
CA LEU A 139 9.66 -5.40 13.48
C LEU A 139 8.91 -5.10 12.16
N ALA A 140 9.44 -5.52 11.01
CA ALA A 140 8.74 -5.40 9.74
C ALA A 140 7.42 -6.18 9.72
N ALA A 141 7.38 -7.38 10.32
CA ALA A 141 6.15 -8.15 10.46
C ALA A 141 5.12 -7.42 11.35
N LEU A 142 5.57 -6.80 12.45
CA LEU A 142 4.70 -5.98 13.29
C LEU A 142 4.18 -4.74 12.56
N VAL A 143 5.02 -4.06 11.77
CA VAL A 143 4.59 -2.93 10.92
C VAL A 143 3.62 -3.41 9.84
N THR A 144 3.87 -4.55 9.20
CA THR A 144 2.94 -5.16 8.24
C THR A 144 1.57 -5.43 8.86
N ALA A 145 1.55 -6.04 10.05
CA ALA A 145 0.31 -6.29 10.79
C ALA A 145 -0.40 -4.98 11.19
N PHE A 146 0.35 -3.97 11.60
CA PHE A 146 -0.18 -2.64 11.89
C PHE A 146 -0.83 -1.99 10.66
N ILE A 147 -0.15 -2.02 9.50
CA ILE A 147 -0.71 -1.49 8.25
C ILE A 147 -1.98 -2.24 7.86
N PHE A 148 -1.96 -3.58 7.95
CA PHE A 148 -3.11 -4.41 7.63
C PHE A 148 -4.33 -4.07 8.51
N LEU A 149 -4.12 -3.98 9.83
CA LEU A 149 -5.16 -3.61 10.78
C LEU A 149 -5.66 -2.17 10.54
N SER A 150 -4.75 -1.24 10.29
CA SER A 150 -5.11 0.16 10.00
C SER A 150 -5.93 0.28 8.72
N ASN A 151 -5.59 -0.47 7.67
CA ASN A 151 -6.32 -0.47 6.41
C ASN A 151 -7.73 -1.06 6.52
N GLU A 152 -7.99 -1.90 7.54
CA GLU A 152 -9.33 -2.43 7.79
C GLU A 152 -10.16 -1.54 8.73
N THR A 153 -9.54 -0.68 9.53
CA THR A 153 -10.24 0.07 10.60
C THR A 153 -10.12 1.57 10.44
N VAL A 154 -8.92 2.10 10.60
CA VAL A 154 -8.65 3.54 10.72
C VAL A 154 -8.60 4.25 9.36
N VAL A 155 -7.92 3.65 8.39
CA VAL A 155 -7.67 4.27 7.07
C VAL A 155 -8.97 4.58 6.32
N PRO A 156 -9.95 3.65 6.19
CA PRO A 156 -11.19 3.94 5.48
C PRO A 156 -12.01 5.04 6.14
N TYR A 157 -12.07 5.05 7.47
CA TYR A 157 -12.75 6.10 8.21
C TYR A 157 -12.08 7.46 8.00
N SER A 158 -10.76 7.51 8.12
CA SER A 158 -9.97 8.75 7.98
C SER A 158 -10.03 9.28 6.55
N ALA A 159 -9.91 8.42 5.54
CA ALA A 159 -10.02 8.82 4.14
C ALA A 159 -11.41 9.43 3.84
N ARG A 160 -12.50 8.78 4.30
CA ARG A 160 -13.86 9.34 4.16
C ARG A 160 -14.00 10.71 4.82
N LYS A 161 -13.47 10.86 6.04
CA LYS A 161 -13.53 12.14 6.75
C LYS A 161 -12.70 13.23 6.08
N ALA A 162 -11.49 12.91 5.63
CA ALA A 162 -10.64 13.84 4.90
C ALA A 162 -11.32 14.33 3.62
N ASN A 163 -11.89 13.41 2.82
CA ASN A 163 -12.63 13.77 1.62
C ASN A 163 -13.87 14.61 1.91
N TYR A 164 -14.63 14.26 2.94
CA TYR A 164 -15.80 15.07 3.35
C TYR A 164 -15.39 16.49 3.76
N ILE A 165 -14.36 16.64 4.60
CA ILE A 165 -13.87 17.95 5.04
C ILE A 165 -13.41 18.77 3.83
N TRP A 166 -12.66 18.12 2.93
CA TRP A 166 -12.15 18.78 1.74
C TRP A 166 -13.25 19.27 0.81
N SER A 167 -14.16 18.38 0.41
CA SER A 167 -15.20 18.69 -0.58
C SER A 167 -16.29 19.59 0.01
N VAL A 168 -16.80 19.25 1.22
CA VAL A 168 -17.99 19.92 1.77
C VAL A 168 -17.61 21.14 2.63
N LYS A 169 -16.57 21.01 3.49
CA LYS A 169 -16.24 22.08 4.45
C LYS A 169 -15.29 23.13 3.87
N ILE A 170 -14.32 22.72 3.02
CA ILE A 170 -13.34 23.61 2.42
C ILE A 170 -13.84 24.13 1.07
N LYS A 171 -14.15 23.24 0.11
CA LYS A 171 -14.63 23.64 -1.21
C LYS A 171 -16.09 24.11 -1.24
N GLN A 172 -16.83 23.89 -0.16
CA GLN A 172 -18.27 24.22 -0.07
C GLN A 172 -19.10 23.64 -1.22
N GLU A 173 -18.65 22.49 -1.77
CA GLU A 173 -19.42 21.74 -2.76
C GLU A 173 -20.69 21.19 -2.11
N GLU A 174 -21.84 21.33 -2.77
CA GLU A 174 -23.05 20.69 -2.33
C GLU A 174 -22.87 19.16 -2.34
N GLU A 175 -23.33 18.48 -1.30
CA GLU A 175 -23.32 17.02 -1.23
C GLU A 175 -24.38 16.44 -2.18
N ARG A 176 -24.12 16.52 -3.49
CA ARG A 176 -25.03 16.06 -4.53
C ARG A 176 -24.92 14.57 -4.82
N ALA A 177 -23.77 13.96 -4.46
CA ALA A 177 -23.52 12.56 -4.71
C ALA A 177 -23.22 11.80 -3.41
N PHE A 178 -23.85 10.65 -3.25
CA PHE A 178 -23.62 9.76 -2.11
C PHE A 178 -23.68 8.29 -2.53
N PHE A 179 -22.86 7.49 -1.88
CA PHE A 179 -22.81 6.05 -2.10
C PHE A 179 -23.61 5.34 -1.01
N LYS A 180 -24.73 4.75 -1.39
CA LYS A 180 -25.61 4.01 -0.49
C LYS A 180 -26.03 2.68 -1.09
N LEU A 181 -25.97 1.61 -0.32
CA LEU A 181 -26.35 0.26 -0.77
C LEU A 181 -25.59 -0.14 -2.05
N ASN A 182 -24.27 0.11 -2.08
CA ASN A 182 -23.39 -0.19 -3.20
C ASN A 182 -23.80 0.43 -4.55
N LYS A 183 -24.53 1.54 -4.52
CA LYS A 183 -24.98 2.29 -5.68
C LYS A 183 -24.63 3.75 -5.56
N ILE A 184 -24.35 4.40 -6.68
CA ILE A 184 -24.13 5.82 -6.76
C ILE A 184 -25.50 6.49 -6.83
N TRP A 185 -25.81 7.31 -5.86
CA TRP A 185 -26.95 8.19 -5.88
C TRP A 185 -26.46 9.60 -6.11
N TYR A 186 -26.98 10.24 -7.14
CA TYR A 186 -26.65 11.62 -7.46
C TYR A 186 -27.93 12.45 -7.51
N ARG A 187 -27.94 13.60 -6.83
CA ARG A 187 -29.06 14.52 -6.79
C ARG A 187 -28.77 15.73 -7.67
N GLY A 188 -29.51 15.87 -8.78
CA GLY A 188 -29.58 17.06 -9.60
C GLY A 188 -30.73 17.97 -9.21
N GLU A 189 -30.99 19.02 -9.99
CA GLU A 189 -32.13 19.91 -9.83
C GLU A 189 -33.45 19.24 -10.29
N GLY A 190 -34.28 18.80 -9.31
CA GLY A 190 -35.52 18.08 -9.58
C GLY A 190 -35.34 16.66 -10.13
N ILE A 191 -34.13 16.13 -10.13
CA ILE A 191 -33.77 14.80 -10.68
C ILE A 191 -32.95 14.04 -9.66
N ILE A 192 -33.24 12.75 -9.52
CA ILE A 192 -32.40 11.83 -8.74
C ILE A 192 -31.94 10.71 -9.67
N TYR A 193 -30.63 10.50 -9.71
CA TYR A 193 -30.00 9.42 -10.46
C TYR A 193 -29.62 8.28 -9.51
N ASN A 194 -29.90 7.06 -9.90
CA ASN A 194 -29.38 5.85 -9.27
C ASN A 194 -28.57 5.11 -10.33
N ILE A 195 -27.27 4.96 -10.09
CA ILE A 195 -26.32 4.38 -11.03
C ILE A 195 -25.63 3.21 -10.33
N ARG A 196 -25.64 2.03 -10.96
CA ARG A 196 -24.99 0.84 -10.40
C ARG A 196 -23.48 0.85 -10.58
N LEU A 197 -23.05 1.17 -11.78
CA LEU A 197 -21.62 1.19 -12.12
C LEU A 197 -21.34 2.33 -13.09
N LEU A 198 -20.28 3.07 -12.81
CA LEU A 198 -19.67 4.00 -13.75
C LEU A 198 -18.34 3.42 -14.22
N GLU A 199 -18.16 3.32 -15.52
CA GLU A 199 -16.89 2.97 -16.17
C GLU A 199 -16.16 4.26 -16.57
N PRO A 200 -15.16 4.75 -15.80
CA PRO A 200 -14.56 6.06 -16.03
C PRO A 200 -13.74 6.18 -17.31
N LYS A 201 -13.27 5.04 -17.88
CA LYS A 201 -12.46 5.04 -19.12
C LYS A 201 -13.29 5.27 -20.37
N THR A 202 -14.52 4.78 -20.37
CA THR A 202 -15.43 4.84 -21.52
C THR A 202 -16.55 5.85 -21.30
N ASP A 203 -16.55 6.55 -20.15
CA ASP A 203 -17.63 7.44 -19.71
C ASP A 203 -19.02 6.79 -19.87
N THR A 204 -19.10 5.53 -19.44
CA THR A 204 -20.31 4.69 -19.58
C THR A 204 -20.93 4.45 -18.20
N LEU A 205 -22.21 4.70 -18.07
CA LEU A 205 -23.03 4.36 -16.92
C LEU A 205 -23.75 3.03 -17.21
N ARG A 206 -23.78 2.13 -16.21
CA ARG A 206 -24.54 0.87 -16.32
C ARG A 206 -25.57 0.77 -15.21
N GLY A 207 -26.74 0.24 -15.57
CA GLY A 207 -27.86 0.11 -14.64
C GLY A 207 -28.30 1.47 -14.11
N VAL A 208 -28.79 2.32 -15.00
CA VAL A 208 -29.18 3.71 -14.68
C VAL A 208 -30.67 3.78 -14.47
N THR A 209 -31.07 4.33 -13.31
CA THR A 209 -32.46 4.76 -13.08
C THR A 209 -32.48 6.24 -12.80
N ILE A 210 -33.30 6.99 -13.53
CA ILE A 210 -33.50 8.43 -13.38
C ILE A 210 -34.91 8.67 -12.89
N TYR A 211 -35.03 9.44 -11.81
CA TYR A 211 -36.31 9.88 -11.26
C TYR A 211 -36.42 11.40 -11.47
N ARG A 212 -37.43 11.85 -12.20
CA ARG A 212 -37.75 13.27 -12.37
C ARG A 212 -38.98 13.66 -11.56
N PHE A 213 -38.85 14.73 -10.82
CA PHE A 213 -39.89 15.23 -9.92
C PHE A 213 -40.39 16.57 -10.37
N ASP A 214 -41.66 16.89 -10.04
CA ASP A 214 -42.19 18.23 -10.16
C ASP A 214 -41.80 19.15 -8.99
N GLU A 215 -42.20 20.41 -9.03
CA GLU A 215 -41.90 21.39 -7.98
C GLU A 215 -42.47 21.00 -6.60
N ALA A 216 -43.54 20.19 -6.58
CA ALA A 216 -44.13 19.63 -5.34
C ALA A 216 -43.52 18.33 -4.90
N PHE A 217 -42.39 17.89 -5.54
CA PHE A 217 -41.69 16.66 -5.29
C PHE A 217 -42.50 15.38 -5.58
N ASN A 218 -43.49 15.44 -6.50
CA ASN A 218 -44.16 14.26 -7.00
C ASN A 218 -43.38 13.66 -8.18
N LEU A 219 -43.31 12.34 -8.24
CA LEU A 219 -42.66 11.62 -9.33
C LEU A 219 -43.43 11.83 -10.63
N ARG A 220 -42.81 12.40 -11.63
CA ARG A 220 -43.36 12.66 -12.97
C ARG A 220 -42.93 11.64 -14.00
N GLU A 221 -41.67 11.30 -13.98
CA GLU A 221 -41.05 10.40 -14.95
C GLU A 221 -40.03 9.52 -14.25
N ARG A 222 -39.98 8.24 -14.66
CA ARG A 222 -38.90 7.32 -14.30
C ARG A 222 -38.33 6.70 -15.57
N ILE A 223 -37.03 6.80 -15.73
CA ILE A 223 -36.28 6.22 -16.85
C ILE A 223 -35.39 5.12 -16.27
N ASP A 224 -35.58 3.90 -16.71
CA ASP A 224 -34.71 2.76 -16.40
C ASP A 224 -33.95 2.39 -17.67
N ALA A 225 -32.62 2.37 -17.63
CA ALA A 225 -31.79 2.03 -18.77
C ALA A 225 -30.68 1.04 -18.37
N ARG A 226 -30.39 0.09 -19.27
CA ARG A 226 -29.32 -0.87 -19.06
C ARG A 226 -27.96 -0.19 -19.15
N ARG A 227 -27.79 0.77 -20.06
CA ARG A 227 -26.54 1.49 -20.30
C ARG A 227 -26.83 2.91 -20.78
N ALA A 228 -25.97 3.84 -20.37
CA ALA A 228 -25.89 5.17 -20.96
C ALA A 228 -24.44 5.52 -21.25
N GLN A 229 -24.15 6.06 -22.42
CA GLN A 229 -22.80 6.38 -22.87
C GLN A 229 -22.69 7.86 -23.24
N TRP A 230 -21.62 8.50 -22.81
CA TRP A 230 -21.32 9.88 -23.17
C TRP A 230 -20.69 9.92 -24.57
N ASN A 231 -21.29 10.70 -25.46
CA ASN A 231 -20.81 10.87 -26.84
C ASN A 231 -19.95 12.14 -27.06
N GLY A 232 -19.57 12.84 -25.99
CA GLY A 232 -18.84 14.11 -26.04
C GLY A 232 -19.73 15.35 -25.92
N ILE A 233 -21.02 15.25 -26.22
CA ILE A 233 -22.00 16.35 -26.20
C ILE A 233 -23.15 16.03 -25.23
N GLY A 234 -23.61 14.78 -25.20
CA GLY A 234 -24.75 14.33 -24.42
C GLY A 234 -24.71 12.85 -24.10
N TRP A 235 -25.76 12.35 -23.46
CA TRP A 235 -25.91 10.97 -23.07
C TRP A 235 -26.82 10.21 -24.05
N THR A 236 -26.31 9.15 -24.62
CA THR A 236 -27.08 8.17 -25.40
C THR A 236 -27.40 6.98 -24.52
N PHE A 237 -28.70 6.70 -24.35
CA PHE A 237 -29.20 5.61 -23.53
C PHE A 237 -29.58 4.42 -24.39
N TYR A 238 -29.31 3.21 -23.89
CA TYR A 238 -29.57 1.96 -24.57
C TYR A 238 -30.42 1.04 -23.70
N ASP A 239 -31.31 0.28 -24.34
CA ASP A 239 -32.23 -0.67 -23.68
C ASP A 239 -33.01 0.03 -22.56
N LEU A 240 -33.80 1.06 -22.88
CA LEU A 240 -34.44 1.89 -21.89
C LEU A 240 -35.95 1.79 -21.89
N ALA A 241 -36.52 1.90 -20.68
CA ALA A 241 -37.95 2.03 -20.44
C ALA A 241 -38.23 3.38 -19.76
N ILE A 242 -39.08 4.18 -20.38
CA ILE A 242 -39.56 5.46 -19.84
C ILE A 242 -40.97 5.26 -19.30
N ARG A 243 -41.18 5.62 -18.06
CA ARG A 243 -42.50 5.55 -17.38
C ARG A 243 -42.93 6.93 -16.95
N ASP A 244 -44.01 7.40 -17.53
CA ASP A 244 -44.64 8.67 -17.20
C ASP A 244 -45.77 8.46 -16.19
N PHE A 245 -45.84 9.34 -15.18
CA PHE A 245 -46.81 9.34 -14.11
C PHE A 245 -47.68 10.61 -14.22
N PRO A 246 -48.71 10.62 -15.10
CA PRO A 246 -49.57 11.80 -15.26
C PRO A 246 -50.41 12.07 -14.03
N PRO A 247 -50.72 13.35 -13.71
CA PRO A 247 -51.54 13.73 -12.54
C PRO A 247 -52.96 13.11 -12.55
N ALA A 248 -53.47 12.77 -13.72
CA ALA A 248 -54.79 12.14 -13.90
C ALA A 248 -54.80 10.64 -13.49
N GLY A 249 -53.67 10.08 -13.08
CA GLY A 249 -53.50 8.68 -12.74
C GLY A 249 -53.15 7.81 -13.95
N GLY A 250 -52.69 6.59 -13.66
CA GLY A 250 -52.17 5.65 -14.64
C GLY A 250 -50.67 5.77 -14.84
N VAL A 251 -50.08 4.81 -15.56
CA VAL A 251 -48.65 4.78 -15.92
C VAL A 251 -48.55 4.48 -17.41
N VAL A 252 -47.92 5.40 -18.13
CA VAL A 252 -47.62 5.18 -19.55
C VAL A 252 -46.17 4.68 -19.62
N THR A 253 -45.95 3.53 -20.29
CA THR A 253 -44.60 2.95 -20.44
C THR A 253 -44.24 2.91 -21.91
N GLU A 254 -43.11 3.49 -22.26
CA GLU A 254 -42.52 3.46 -23.59
C GLU A 254 -41.14 2.75 -23.51
N MET A 255 -40.84 1.86 -24.46
CA MET A 255 -39.56 1.19 -24.55
C MET A 255 -38.81 1.61 -25.81
N TYR A 256 -37.51 1.80 -25.67
CA TYR A 256 -36.65 2.22 -26.77
C TYR A 256 -35.34 1.39 -26.72
N ASP A 257 -34.87 0.97 -27.89
CA ASP A 257 -33.56 0.30 -28.00
C ASP A 257 -32.42 1.32 -27.79
N GLU A 258 -32.58 2.53 -28.33
CA GLU A 258 -31.63 3.63 -28.23
C GLU A 258 -32.35 4.98 -28.26
N ARG A 259 -31.95 5.90 -27.39
CA ARG A 259 -32.47 7.27 -27.36
C ARG A 259 -31.49 8.22 -26.68
N ASP A 260 -31.30 9.40 -27.27
CA ASP A 260 -30.60 10.51 -26.64
C ASP A 260 -31.50 11.21 -25.63
N ILE A 261 -31.02 11.33 -24.39
CA ILE A 261 -31.71 12.02 -23.30
C ILE A 261 -30.85 13.20 -22.86
N PRO A 262 -31.37 14.42 -22.97
CA PRO A 262 -30.64 15.60 -22.54
C PRO A 262 -30.53 15.59 -21.00
N LEU A 263 -29.30 15.41 -20.49
CA LEU A 263 -28.96 15.61 -19.10
C LEU A 263 -28.01 16.81 -18.99
N ARG A 264 -28.10 17.53 -17.88
CA ARG A 264 -27.20 18.66 -17.58
C ARG A 264 -25.86 18.14 -17.01
N GLU A 265 -25.88 17.00 -16.37
CA GLU A 265 -24.75 16.38 -15.70
C GLU A 265 -23.80 15.73 -16.69
N LYS A 266 -22.52 16.01 -16.51
CA LYS A 266 -21.41 15.41 -17.27
C LYS A 266 -20.86 14.17 -16.56
N PRO A 267 -20.06 13.33 -17.23
CA PRO A 267 -19.43 12.17 -16.60
C PRO A 267 -18.68 12.49 -15.30
N ASP A 268 -18.01 13.64 -15.24
CA ASP A 268 -17.22 14.01 -14.06
C ASP A 268 -18.10 14.32 -12.83
N ASP A 269 -19.35 14.73 -13.00
CA ASP A 269 -20.28 14.95 -11.90
C ASP A 269 -20.63 13.62 -11.21
N PHE A 270 -20.81 12.56 -12.00
CA PHE A 270 -21.08 11.22 -11.49
C PHE A 270 -19.84 10.57 -10.87
N LYS A 271 -18.62 10.88 -11.37
CA LYS A 271 -17.36 10.40 -10.79
C LYS A 271 -17.18 10.83 -9.33
N LYS A 272 -17.68 12.01 -8.96
CA LYS A 272 -17.67 12.51 -7.57
C LYS A 272 -18.46 11.62 -6.61
N GLY A 273 -19.48 10.91 -7.10
CA GLY A 273 -20.29 9.96 -6.33
C GLY A 273 -19.70 8.58 -6.18
N MET A 274 -18.59 8.27 -6.86
CA MET A 274 -17.91 6.99 -6.72
C MET A 274 -17.17 6.95 -5.38
N LYS A 275 -17.38 5.87 -4.65
CA LYS A 275 -16.56 5.60 -3.45
C LYS A 275 -15.19 5.10 -3.88
N ASP A 276 -14.15 5.79 -3.42
CA ASP A 276 -12.77 5.33 -3.63
C ASP A 276 -12.58 3.97 -2.91
N PRO A 277 -11.99 2.95 -3.56
CA PRO A 277 -11.61 1.71 -2.89
C PRO A 277 -10.79 1.93 -1.61
N ASN A 278 -10.03 3.02 -1.50
CA ASN A 278 -9.30 3.39 -0.29
C ASN A 278 -10.21 3.80 0.88
N GLU A 279 -11.43 4.24 0.59
CA GLU A 279 -12.45 4.57 1.60
C GLU A 279 -13.25 3.35 2.06
N MET A 280 -13.10 2.20 1.41
CA MET A 280 -13.75 0.95 1.76
C MET A 280 -12.84 0.09 2.63
N THR A 281 -13.41 -0.62 3.59
CA THR A 281 -12.73 -1.75 4.23
C THR A 281 -12.57 -2.91 3.24
N TYR A 282 -11.72 -3.88 3.53
CA TYR A 282 -11.63 -5.09 2.70
C TYR A 282 -12.99 -5.80 2.58
N ARG A 283 -13.75 -5.87 3.68
CA ARG A 283 -15.06 -6.52 3.71
C ARG A 283 -16.09 -5.78 2.87
N GLU A 284 -16.13 -4.45 2.98
CA GLU A 284 -17.03 -3.61 2.16
C GLU A 284 -16.69 -3.75 0.66
N LEU A 285 -15.41 -3.70 0.31
CA LEU A 285 -14.98 -3.83 -1.08
C LEU A 285 -15.27 -5.24 -1.63
N LYS A 286 -15.07 -6.29 -0.82
CA LYS A 286 -15.42 -7.66 -1.20
C LYS A 286 -16.90 -7.82 -1.47
N ALA A 287 -17.75 -7.33 -0.56
CA ALA A 287 -19.20 -7.37 -0.73
C ALA A 287 -19.64 -6.62 -2.01
N TYR A 288 -19.02 -5.48 -2.29
CA TYR A 288 -19.27 -4.71 -3.51
C TYR A 288 -18.90 -5.48 -4.79
N VAL A 289 -17.74 -6.16 -4.79
CA VAL A 289 -17.31 -7.03 -5.89
C VAL A 289 -18.29 -8.19 -6.12
N GLU A 290 -18.77 -8.84 -5.05
CA GLU A 290 -19.72 -9.96 -5.14
C GLU A 290 -21.08 -9.50 -5.70
N GLU A 291 -21.56 -8.32 -5.28
CA GLU A 291 -22.79 -7.73 -5.80
C GLU A 291 -22.69 -7.40 -7.30
N LEU A 292 -21.59 -6.75 -7.72
CA LEU A 292 -21.36 -6.46 -9.15
C LEU A 292 -21.37 -7.74 -10.00
N ARG A 293 -20.75 -8.81 -9.51
CA ARG A 293 -20.77 -10.13 -10.20
C ARG A 293 -22.17 -10.73 -10.29
N ALA A 294 -22.91 -10.68 -9.18
CA ALA A 294 -24.28 -11.23 -9.14
C ALA A 294 -25.21 -10.49 -10.10
N GLU A 295 -24.95 -9.21 -10.35
CA GLU A 295 -25.70 -8.39 -11.31
C GLU A 295 -25.18 -8.47 -12.75
N GLY A 296 -24.12 -9.29 -13.01
CA GLY A 296 -23.56 -9.51 -14.36
C GLY A 296 -22.62 -8.39 -14.84
N TYR A 297 -22.13 -7.52 -13.94
CA TYR A 297 -21.14 -6.51 -14.28
C TYR A 297 -19.72 -7.03 -14.09
N ASP A 298 -18.76 -6.46 -14.84
CA ASP A 298 -17.35 -6.78 -14.71
C ASP A 298 -16.71 -6.01 -13.54
N PRO A 299 -16.35 -6.68 -12.42
CA PRO A 299 -15.73 -6.04 -11.28
C PRO A 299 -14.20 -6.05 -11.34
N THR A 300 -13.57 -6.40 -12.49
CA THR A 300 -12.12 -6.66 -12.59
C THR A 300 -11.27 -5.59 -11.92
N ARG A 301 -11.59 -4.30 -12.11
CA ARG A 301 -10.91 -3.18 -11.45
C ARG A 301 -10.93 -3.32 -9.92
N TYR A 302 -12.10 -3.52 -9.34
CA TYR A 302 -12.28 -3.63 -7.88
C TYR A 302 -11.68 -4.91 -7.30
N VAL A 303 -11.60 -5.98 -8.10
CA VAL A 303 -10.91 -7.23 -7.71
C VAL A 303 -9.40 -6.98 -7.62
N VAL A 304 -8.82 -6.19 -8.52
CA VAL A 304 -7.40 -5.76 -8.42
C VAL A 304 -7.19 -4.98 -7.12
N ASP A 305 -8.04 -3.99 -6.82
CA ASP A 305 -7.95 -3.19 -5.60
C ASP A 305 -8.12 -4.05 -4.34
N LEU A 306 -9.00 -5.06 -4.38
CA LEU A 306 -9.18 -6.02 -3.29
C LEU A 306 -7.90 -6.82 -3.01
N HIS A 307 -7.25 -7.34 -4.06
CA HIS A 307 -5.96 -8.02 -3.93
C HIS A 307 -4.87 -7.06 -3.45
N GLN A 308 -4.89 -5.81 -3.91
CA GLN A 308 -3.94 -4.78 -3.51
C GLN A 308 -4.02 -4.46 -2.00
N LYS A 309 -5.23 -4.42 -1.41
CA LYS A 309 -5.39 -4.23 0.05
C LYS A 309 -4.66 -5.28 0.88
N VAL A 310 -4.51 -6.49 0.34
CA VAL A 310 -3.75 -7.57 0.99
C VAL A 310 -2.28 -7.52 0.61
N SER A 311 -1.95 -7.37 -0.67
CA SER A 311 -0.57 -7.46 -1.16
C SER A 311 0.30 -6.29 -0.71
N PHE A 312 -0.26 -5.07 -0.60
CA PHE A 312 0.50 -3.87 -0.27
C PHE A 312 1.13 -3.88 1.14
N PRO A 313 0.47 -4.32 2.23
CA PRO A 313 1.12 -4.42 3.53
C PRO A 313 2.35 -5.35 3.54
N PHE A 314 2.35 -6.44 2.73
CA PHE A 314 3.50 -7.36 2.61
C PHE A 314 4.74 -6.70 2.01
N LEU A 315 4.57 -5.58 1.30
CA LEU A 315 5.68 -4.79 0.80
C LEU A 315 6.70 -4.45 1.90
N THR A 316 6.24 -4.20 3.13
CA THR A 316 7.11 -3.88 4.26
C THR A 316 8.14 -4.99 4.53
N LEU A 317 7.70 -6.25 4.48
CA LEU A 317 8.60 -7.41 4.63
C LEU A 317 9.58 -7.53 3.45
N ILE A 318 9.08 -7.29 2.25
CA ILE A 318 9.88 -7.34 1.02
C ILE A 318 10.95 -6.24 1.03
N MET A 319 10.61 -5.06 1.51
CA MET A 319 11.56 -3.95 1.64
C MET A 319 12.68 -4.26 2.63
N VAL A 320 12.40 -4.92 3.75
CA VAL A 320 13.46 -5.40 4.66
C VAL A 320 14.28 -6.52 4.01
N LEU A 321 13.64 -7.43 3.28
CA LEU A 321 14.32 -8.51 2.56
C LEU A 321 15.28 -7.99 1.49
N MET A 322 14.89 -6.93 0.79
CA MET A 322 15.76 -6.24 -0.18
C MET A 322 16.85 -5.41 0.48
N GLY A 323 16.47 -4.59 1.47
CA GLY A 323 17.37 -3.63 2.09
C GLY A 323 18.46 -4.25 2.93
N SER A 324 18.15 -5.30 3.68
CA SER A 324 19.08 -5.90 4.63
C SER A 324 20.32 -6.52 3.98
N PRO A 325 20.21 -7.38 2.96
CA PRO A 325 21.38 -7.94 2.31
C PRO A 325 22.17 -6.88 1.54
N LEU A 326 21.51 -5.93 0.89
CA LEU A 326 22.19 -4.86 0.15
C LEU A 326 23.02 -3.96 1.08
N ALA A 327 22.53 -3.64 2.28
CA ALA A 327 23.29 -2.88 3.27
C ALA A 327 24.56 -3.62 3.70
N LEU A 328 24.48 -4.94 3.87
CA LEU A 328 25.62 -5.76 4.25
C LEU A 328 26.61 -5.94 3.10
N ALA A 329 26.15 -6.06 1.85
CA ALA A 329 27.02 -6.14 0.67
C ALA A 329 27.78 -4.83 0.41
N ALA A 330 27.09 -3.69 0.50
CA ALA A 330 27.68 -2.37 0.28
C ALA A 330 28.78 -2.01 1.30
N SER A 331 28.78 -2.63 2.47
CA SER A 331 29.76 -2.37 3.54
C SER A 331 31.17 -2.90 3.26
N HIS A 332 31.34 -3.79 2.28
CA HIS A 332 32.66 -4.34 1.92
C HIS A 332 33.51 -3.37 1.06
N GLY A 333 32.94 -2.24 0.59
CA GLY A 333 33.63 -1.19 -0.15
C GLY A 333 34.06 -0.02 0.74
N ARG A 334 35.25 0.53 0.51
CA ARG A 334 35.88 1.65 1.25
C ARG A 334 35.11 3.00 1.24
N GLY A 335 33.82 3.05 0.89
CA GLY A 335 33.05 4.29 0.76
C GLY A 335 31.58 4.22 1.18
N GLY A 336 31.10 3.07 1.67
CA GLY A 336 29.68 2.91 2.03
C GLY A 336 29.27 3.76 3.23
N GLY A 337 28.67 4.94 2.97
CA GLY A 337 28.13 5.82 4.00
C GLY A 337 26.62 5.82 4.03
N ILE A 338 26.04 6.53 5.01
CA ILE A 338 24.58 6.77 5.13
C ILE A 338 24.00 7.26 3.79
N ALA A 339 24.70 8.17 3.10
CA ALA A 339 24.29 8.72 1.81
C ALA A 339 24.09 7.65 0.73
N GLN A 340 24.95 6.63 0.67
CA GLN A 340 24.80 5.51 -0.26
C GLN A 340 23.57 4.67 0.08
N GLY A 341 23.32 4.39 1.37
CA GLY A 341 22.11 3.69 1.82
C GLY A 341 20.83 4.45 1.47
N VAL A 342 20.81 5.77 1.67
CA VAL A 342 19.69 6.64 1.28
C VAL A 342 19.48 6.62 -0.23
N GLY A 343 20.55 6.83 -1.01
CA GLY A 343 20.47 6.81 -2.47
C GLY A 343 19.93 5.49 -3.01
N LEU A 344 20.45 4.37 -2.50
CA LEU A 344 19.98 3.04 -2.89
C LEU A 344 18.53 2.78 -2.52
N SER A 345 18.09 3.25 -1.34
CA SER A 345 16.68 3.13 -0.92
C SER A 345 15.74 3.90 -1.85
N ILE A 346 16.14 5.10 -2.27
CA ILE A 346 15.34 5.91 -3.19
C ILE A 346 15.19 5.19 -4.53
N VAL A 347 16.29 4.66 -5.07
CA VAL A 347 16.29 3.93 -6.35
C VAL A 347 15.41 2.69 -6.27
N ILE A 348 15.59 1.85 -5.25
CA ILE A 348 14.79 0.61 -5.08
C ILE A 348 13.32 0.96 -4.88
N GLY A 349 13.02 1.92 -3.99
CA GLY A 349 11.65 2.34 -3.71
C GLY A 349 10.96 2.91 -4.94
N PHE A 350 11.66 3.71 -5.74
CA PHE A 350 11.15 4.28 -6.98
C PHE A 350 10.88 3.21 -8.04
N ILE A 351 11.83 2.30 -8.28
CA ILE A 351 11.66 1.20 -9.26
C ILE A 351 10.48 0.32 -8.84
N TYR A 352 10.38 -0.02 -7.55
CA TYR A 352 9.24 -0.78 -7.05
C TYR A 352 7.93 -0.03 -7.29
N TRP A 353 7.87 1.26 -6.93
CA TRP A 353 6.65 2.06 -7.08
C TRP A 353 6.18 2.13 -8.53
N VAL A 354 7.10 2.37 -9.47
CA VAL A 354 6.81 2.39 -10.91
C VAL A 354 6.30 1.02 -11.39
N ALA A 355 7.00 -0.07 -11.01
CA ALA A 355 6.59 -1.42 -11.37
C ALA A 355 5.19 -1.76 -10.82
N PHE A 356 4.92 -1.38 -9.58
CA PHE A 356 3.62 -1.59 -8.92
C PHE A 356 2.52 -0.77 -9.62
N ALA A 357 2.76 0.51 -9.89
CA ALA A 357 1.79 1.38 -10.58
C ALA A 357 1.44 0.86 -11.97
N ILE A 358 2.45 0.45 -12.76
CA ILE A 358 2.24 -0.16 -14.09
C ILE A 358 1.45 -1.46 -13.97
N SER A 359 1.82 -2.35 -13.06
CA SER A 359 1.17 -3.65 -12.87
C SER A 359 -0.31 -3.49 -12.51
N VAL A 360 -0.62 -2.59 -11.55
CA VAL A 360 -2.01 -2.26 -11.16
C VAL A 360 -2.78 -1.63 -12.31
N ALA A 361 -2.18 -0.68 -13.05
CA ALA A 361 -2.81 -0.05 -14.19
C ALA A 361 -3.17 -1.06 -15.30
N MET A 362 -2.31 -2.04 -15.57
CA MET A 362 -2.58 -3.15 -16.50
C MET A 362 -3.69 -4.08 -15.99
N GLY A 363 -3.73 -4.30 -14.68
CA GLY A 363 -4.82 -5.04 -14.03
C GLY A 363 -6.16 -4.34 -14.14
N HIS A 364 -6.21 -3.04 -13.84
CA HIS A 364 -7.43 -2.21 -14.00
C HIS A 364 -7.88 -2.13 -15.46
N GLY A 365 -6.95 -2.30 -16.41
CA GLY A 365 -7.25 -2.38 -17.85
C GLY A 365 -7.68 -3.76 -18.33
N GLY A 366 -7.70 -4.78 -17.45
CA GLY A 366 -8.06 -6.16 -17.81
C GLY A 366 -6.95 -6.91 -18.58
N THR A 367 -5.77 -6.31 -18.77
CA THR A 367 -4.64 -6.95 -19.48
C THR A 367 -4.01 -8.06 -18.62
N PHE A 368 -3.86 -7.80 -17.31
CA PHE A 368 -3.36 -8.79 -16.36
C PHE A 368 -4.49 -9.34 -15.48
N PRO A 369 -4.46 -10.66 -15.17
CA PRO A 369 -5.33 -11.21 -14.14
C PRO A 369 -5.16 -10.43 -12.82
N PRO A 370 -6.22 -10.15 -12.05
CA PRO A 370 -6.20 -9.33 -10.85
C PRO A 370 -5.15 -9.74 -9.81
N PHE A 371 -4.97 -11.06 -9.62
CA PHE A 371 -3.95 -11.58 -8.70
C PHE A 371 -2.54 -11.19 -9.17
N ILE A 372 -2.22 -11.41 -10.46
CA ILE A 372 -0.90 -11.07 -11.02
C ILE A 372 -0.67 -9.57 -10.91
N ALA A 373 -1.64 -8.75 -11.26
CA ALA A 373 -1.54 -7.30 -11.20
C ALA A 373 -1.16 -6.78 -9.81
N ALA A 374 -1.72 -7.37 -8.75
CA ALA A 374 -1.48 -6.93 -7.38
C ALA A 374 -0.23 -7.57 -6.74
N TRP A 375 0.20 -8.77 -7.17
CA TRP A 375 1.25 -9.53 -6.50
C TRP A 375 2.57 -9.64 -7.27
N ALA A 376 2.58 -9.46 -8.61
CA ALA A 376 3.78 -9.66 -9.42
C ALA A 376 4.98 -8.79 -8.96
N PRO A 377 4.83 -7.50 -8.63
CA PRO A 377 5.95 -6.72 -8.11
C PRO A 377 6.48 -7.28 -6.79
N ASN A 378 5.59 -7.67 -5.87
CA ASN A 378 5.96 -8.27 -4.60
C ASN A 378 6.75 -9.57 -4.77
N ILE A 379 6.30 -10.45 -5.67
CA ILE A 379 6.97 -11.72 -5.98
C ILE A 379 8.33 -11.44 -6.59
N PHE A 380 8.41 -10.55 -7.59
CA PHE A 380 9.67 -10.23 -8.26
C PHE A 380 10.71 -9.67 -7.28
N PHE A 381 10.36 -8.66 -6.50
CA PHE A 381 11.27 -8.05 -5.53
C PHE A 381 11.59 -9.00 -4.37
N GLY A 382 10.62 -9.81 -3.93
CA GLY A 382 10.83 -10.83 -2.92
C GLY A 382 11.84 -11.90 -3.35
N LEU A 383 11.72 -12.40 -4.58
CA LEU A 383 12.68 -13.37 -5.16
C LEU A 383 14.06 -12.73 -5.34
N THR A 384 14.12 -11.50 -5.83
CA THR A 384 15.38 -10.76 -5.98
C THR A 384 16.07 -10.56 -4.63
N GLY A 385 15.33 -10.13 -3.59
CA GLY A 385 15.88 -9.95 -2.25
C GLY A 385 16.34 -11.27 -1.64
N GLY A 386 15.59 -12.35 -1.85
CA GLY A 386 15.97 -13.70 -1.41
C GLY A 386 17.25 -14.18 -2.09
N PHE A 387 17.38 -13.99 -3.39
CA PHE A 387 18.58 -14.34 -4.16
C PHE A 387 19.82 -13.57 -3.68
N ILE A 388 19.68 -12.26 -3.46
CA ILE A 388 20.78 -11.44 -2.92
C ILE A 388 21.18 -11.92 -1.53
N LEU A 389 20.18 -12.27 -0.69
CA LEU A 389 20.45 -12.78 0.66
C LEU A 389 21.24 -14.10 0.63
N GLU A 390 20.91 -15.01 -0.26
CA GLU A 390 21.62 -16.29 -0.43
C GLU A 390 23.05 -16.07 -0.93
N SER A 391 23.26 -15.15 -1.89
CA SER A 391 24.58 -14.86 -2.45
C SER A 391 25.58 -14.25 -1.45
N ILE A 392 25.11 -13.60 -0.39
CA ILE A 392 25.98 -13.05 0.68
C ILE A 392 26.42 -14.14 1.67
N HIS A 393 25.75 -15.28 1.67
CA HIS A 393 26.03 -16.36 2.60
C HIS A 393 27.16 -17.28 2.13
N GLN A 394 27.52 -17.21 0.86
CA GLN A 394 28.70 -17.90 0.29
C GLN A 394 29.95 -17.04 0.45
#